data_da1062b4935312bb7db54ac40ab32008
#
_entry.id   da1062b4935312bb7db54ac40ab32008
#
_cell.length_a   1.000
_cell.length_b   1.000
_cell.length_c   1.000
_cell.angle_alpha   90.00
_cell.angle_beta   90.00
_cell.angle_gamma   90.00
#
_symmetry.space_group_name_H-M   'P 1'
#
loop_
_entity.id
_entity.type
_entity.pdbx_description
1 polymer ?
#
loop_
_entity_poly.entity_id
_entity_poly.type
_entity_poly.pdbx_seq_one_letter_code
_entity_poly.pdbx_strand_id
1 'polypeptide(L)'
;MKSRIKYPRSEKVYLPGTIYPELRVGMRKVEQVPSTTFAGEEKVITPNPDIYIYDTSGPFSDPDIEIDLKKGLPRLREPWILHRNDVEQLPEITSEYGRMRRDDKSLDHLRFEHISLPYRAKQGKCCTQMYYAKQGIITPEMEYVAIRENMNCAELGIETHITPEFVRREIAEGRALLPANINHPEAEPMIIGRNFLVKINTNIGNSATTSSIDEEAVSYTHLTLPTNREV
;
A
#
# COMPACT_ATOMS: atom_id res chain seq x y z
N MET A 1 -11.35 -19.99 -5.77
CA MET A 1 -12.55 -19.76 -4.91
C MET A 1 -12.86 -18.28 -4.97
N LYS A 2 -13.87 -17.87 -5.77
CA LYS A 2 -14.23 -16.45 -5.93
C LYS A 2 -15.15 -16.01 -4.79
N SER A 3 -14.58 -15.72 -3.63
CA SER A 3 -15.30 -14.98 -2.60
C SER A 3 -15.18 -13.51 -2.93
N ARG A 4 -16.05 -13.01 -3.81
CA ARG A 4 -16.21 -11.56 -4.01
C ARG A 4 -16.90 -11.02 -2.76
N ILE A 5 -16.13 -10.48 -1.84
CA ILE A 5 -16.68 -9.72 -0.74
C ILE A 5 -17.34 -8.48 -1.35
N LYS A 6 -18.66 -8.47 -1.38
CA LYS A 6 -19.44 -7.29 -1.79
C LYS A 6 -19.68 -6.43 -0.55
N TYR A 7 -19.08 -5.27 -0.54
CA TYR A 7 -19.39 -4.26 0.47
C TYR A 7 -20.58 -3.44 -0.01
N PRO A 8 -21.72 -3.47 0.68
CA PRO A 8 -22.85 -2.63 0.33
C PRO A 8 -22.47 -1.16 0.40
N ARG A 9 -22.90 -0.36 -0.57
CA ARG A 9 -22.64 1.09 -0.68
C ARG A 9 -21.16 1.47 -0.73
N SER A 10 -20.32 0.58 -1.21
CA SER A 10 -18.93 0.95 -1.49
C SER A 10 -18.38 0.19 -2.68
N GLU A 11 -17.53 0.86 -3.42
CA GLU A 11 -16.85 0.30 -4.58
C GLU A 11 -15.34 0.61 -4.55
N LYS A 12 -14.54 -0.24 -5.18
CA LYS A 12 -13.14 0.03 -5.40
C LYS A 12 -13.00 0.93 -6.62
N VAL A 13 -12.28 2.03 -6.45
CA VAL A 13 -11.94 2.97 -7.52
C VAL A 13 -10.44 3.23 -7.52
N TYR A 14 -9.90 3.71 -8.64
CA TYR A 14 -8.49 4.02 -8.75
C TYR A 14 -8.29 5.49 -9.09
N LEU A 15 -7.43 6.16 -8.32
CA LEU A 15 -7.02 7.53 -8.59
C LEU A 15 -5.71 7.51 -9.39
N PRO A 16 -5.66 8.27 -10.51
CA PRO A 16 -4.43 8.40 -11.30
C PRO A 16 -3.46 9.38 -10.66
N GLY A 17 -2.19 9.32 -11.06
CA GLY A 17 -1.21 10.36 -10.74
C GLY A 17 -1.34 11.59 -11.66
N THR A 18 -0.75 12.69 -11.23
CA THR A 18 -0.61 13.92 -12.02
C THR A 18 0.73 13.96 -12.74
N ILE A 19 1.79 13.52 -12.07
CA ILE A 19 3.15 13.43 -12.63
C ILE A 19 3.28 12.11 -13.39
N TYR A 20 2.71 11.04 -12.85
CA TYR A 20 2.69 9.69 -13.41
C TYR A 20 1.24 9.25 -13.65
N PRO A 21 0.62 9.60 -14.80
CA PRO A 21 -0.79 9.31 -15.09
C PRO A 21 -1.14 7.82 -15.09
N GLU A 22 -0.14 6.95 -15.26
CA GLU A 22 -0.29 5.49 -15.21
C GLU A 22 -0.46 4.93 -13.79
N LEU A 23 -0.28 5.74 -12.76
CA LEU A 23 -0.51 5.30 -11.39
C LEU A 23 -1.98 4.93 -11.18
N ARG A 24 -2.18 3.89 -10.40
CA ARG A 24 -3.50 3.42 -9.98
C ARG A 24 -3.51 3.25 -8.46
N VAL A 25 -3.84 4.31 -7.75
CA VAL A 25 -3.95 4.30 -6.30
C VAL A 25 -5.33 3.81 -5.90
N GLY A 26 -5.42 2.63 -5.29
CA GLY A 26 -6.68 2.00 -4.91
C GLY A 26 -7.36 2.72 -3.75
N MET A 27 -8.58 3.18 -3.98
CA MET A 27 -9.43 3.79 -2.98
C MET A 27 -10.72 3.01 -2.84
N ARG A 28 -11.32 3.08 -1.66
CA ARG A 28 -12.69 2.65 -1.41
C ARG A 28 -13.57 3.89 -1.41
N LYS A 29 -14.40 4.04 -2.45
CA LYS A 29 -15.44 5.06 -2.51
C LYS A 29 -16.64 4.56 -1.72
N VAL A 30 -17.07 5.30 -0.72
CA VAL A 30 -18.17 4.96 0.18
C VAL A 30 -19.30 5.97 0.00
N GLU A 31 -20.47 5.49 -0.43
CA GLU A 31 -21.67 6.31 -0.56
C GLU A 31 -22.21 6.68 0.81
N GLN A 32 -22.46 7.97 1.02
CA GLN A 32 -23.06 8.48 2.25
C GLN A 32 -24.57 8.54 2.18
N VAL A 33 -25.23 8.27 3.31
CA VAL A 33 -26.67 8.49 3.43
C VAL A 33 -26.93 10.00 3.49
N PRO A 34 -27.93 10.51 2.72
CA PRO A 34 -28.31 11.92 2.79
C PRO A 34 -28.67 12.35 4.22
N SER A 35 -28.25 13.54 4.59
CA SER A 35 -28.65 14.17 5.86
C SER A 35 -30.10 14.62 5.81
N THR A 36 -30.83 14.40 6.91
CA THR A 36 -32.20 14.90 7.06
C THR A 36 -32.22 15.96 8.16
N THR A 37 -32.66 17.15 7.79
CA THR A 37 -32.89 18.25 8.72
C THR A 37 -34.37 18.68 8.67
N PHE A 38 -34.83 19.36 9.70
CA PHE A 38 -36.18 19.92 9.74
C PHE A 38 -36.09 21.43 9.83
N ALA A 39 -36.74 22.12 8.90
CA ALA A 39 -36.93 23.56 8.93
C ALA A 39 -38.41 23.85 9.32
N GLY A 40 -38.68 23.94 10.62
CA GLY A 40 -40.03 23.88 11.14
C GLY A 40 -40.66 22.48 10.98
N GLU A 41 -41.76 22.36 10.28
CA GLU A 41 -42.42 21.08 9.95
C GLU A 41 -41.94 20.47 8.62
N GLU A 42 -41.16 21.20 7.86
CA GLU A 42 -40.67 20.75 6.56
C GLU A 42 -39.41 19.91 6.70
N LYS A 43 -39.45 18.72 6.05
CA LYS A 43 -38.31 17.79 6.01
C LYS A 43 -37.40 18.16 4.83
N VAL A 44 -36.18 18.58 5.12
CA VAL A 44 -35.14 18.90 4.13
C VAL A 44 -34.15 17.73 4.06
N ILE A 45 -33.97 17.17 2.86
CA ILE A 45 -33.02 16.09 2.57
C ILE A 45 -31.87 16.69 1.77
N THR A 46 -30.65 16.64 2.34
CA THR A 46 -29.42 17.13 1.71
C THR A 46 -28.52 15.96 1.38
N PRO A 47 -28.11 15.76 0.12
CA PRO A 47 -27.15 14.73 -0.23
C PRO A 47 -25.78 15.04 0.40
N ASN A 48 -25.12 14.01 0.88
CA ASN A 48 -23.75 14.10 1.37
C ASN A 48 -22.78 13.64 0.28
N PRO A 49 -21.59 14.22 0.18
CA PRO A 49 -20.57 13.76 -0.75
C PRO A 49 -20.07 12.35 -0.39
N ASP A 50 -19.64 11.61 -1.39
CA ASP A 50 -18.98 10.31 -1.17
C ASP A 50 -17.67 10.49 -0.42
N ILE A 51 -17.30 9.48 0.37
CA ILE A 51 -16.03 9.45 1.09
C ILE A 51 -15.06 8.50 0.39
N TYR A 52 -13.84 8.96 0.18
CA TYR A 52 -12.76 8.15 -0.36
C TYR A 52 -11.76 7.82 0.73
N ILE A 53 -11.56 6.53 0.98
CA ILE A 53 -10.56 6.03 1.92
C ILE A 53 -9.59 5.12 1.19
N TYR A 54 -8.32 5.09 1.61
CA TYR A 54 -7.35 4.19 1.01
C TYR A 54 -7.77 2.73 1.21
N ASP A 55 -7.83 1.97 0.10
CA ASP A 55 -8.25 0.56 0.15
C ASP A 55 -7.08 -0.35 0.55
N THR A 56 -6.96 -0.63 1.84
CA THR A 56 -5.90 -1.48 2.39
C THR A 56 -6.02 -2.95 2.00
N SER A 57 -7.13 -3.37 1.39
CA SER A 57 -7.30 -4.74 0.91
C SER A 57 -6.48 -5.05 -0.35
N GLY A 58 -5.88 -4.03 -0.96
CA GLY A 58 -5.05 -4.18 -2.15
C GLY A 58 -5.77 -4.94 -3.27
N PRO A 59 -5.13 -5.93 -3.91
CA PRO A 59 -5.73 -6.66 -5.02
C PRO A 59 -6.87 -7.62 -4.61
N PHE A 60 -7.03 -7.93 -3.31
CA PHE A 60 -8.03 -8.90 -2.85
C PHE A 60 -9.48 -8.43 -3.06
N SER A 61 -9.72 -7.13 -3.08
CA SER A 61 -11.05 -6.55 -3.33
C SER A 61 -11.24 -6.07 -4.77
N ASP A 62 -10.22 -6.22 -5.63
CA ASP A 62 -10.31 -5.84 -7.04
C ASP A 62 -11.10 -6.90 -7.84
N PRO A 63 -12.21 -6.53 -8.50
CA PRO A 63 -13.00 -7.48 -9.28
C PRO A 63 -12.27 -7.99 -10.53
N ASP A 64 -11.29 -7.24 -11.03
CA ASP A 64 -10.57 -7.53 -12.27
C ASP A 64 -9.30 -8.37 -12.03
N ILE A 65 -8.87 -8.51 -10.77
CA ILE A 65 -7.68 -9.28 -10.40
C ILE A 65 -8.09 -10.66 -9.87
N GLU A 66 -7.52 -11.70 -10.47
CA GLU A 66 -7.59 -13.06 -9.94
C GLU A 66 -6.34 -13.35 -9.11
N ILE A 67 -6.54 -13.64 -7.82
CA ILE A 67 -5.45 -14.01 -6.92
C ILE A 67 -5.19 -15.51 -7.05
N ASP A 68 -3.98 -15.85 -7.46
CA ASP A 68 -3.44 -17.20 -7.46
C ASP A 68 -2.32 -17.29 -6.42
N LEU A 69 -2.54 -18.03 -5.35
CA LEU A 69 -1.57 -18.19 -4.26
C LEU A 69 -0.22 -18.76 -4.73
N LYS A 70 -0.21 -19.51 -5.82
CA LYS A 70 1.02 -20.06 -6.40
C LYS A 70 1.78 -19.03 -7.21
N LYS A 71 1.08 -18.07 -7.82
CA LYS A 71 1.68 -16.98 -8.62
C LYS A 71 2.03 -15.74 -7.79
N GLY A 72 1.48 -15.63 -6.58
CA GLY A 72 1.67 -14.47 -5.72
C GLY A 72 0.84 -13.24 -6.15
N LEU A 73 1.14 -12.11 -5.53
CA LEU A 73 0.45 -10.85 -5.79
C LEU A 73 0.98 -10.16 -7.07
N PRO A 74 0.15 -9.32 -7.71
CA PRO A 74 0.59 -8.51 -8.85
C PRO A 74 1.80 -7.63 -8.48
N ARG A 75 2.78 -7.59 -9.35
CA ARG A 75 4.04 -6.86 -9.16
C ARG A 75 3.89 -5.38 -9.53
N LEU A 76 3.09 -4.65 -8.74
CA LEU A 76 2.67 -3.26 -8.98
C LEU A 76 3.82 -2.31 -9.34
N ARG A 77 4.91 -2.35 -8.58
CA ARG A 77 6.04 -1.41 -8.72
C ARG A 77 7.13 -1.87 -9.67
N GLU A 78 7.05 -3.09 -10.21
CA GLU A 78 8.10 -3.60 -11.10
C GLU A 78 8.33 -2.74 -12.34
N PRO A 79 7.27 -2.27 -13.06
CA PRO A 79 7.45 -1.37 -14.19
C PRO A 79 8.17 -0.08 -13.81
N TRP A 80 7.86 0.49 -12.64
CA TRP A 80 8.50 1.74 -12.16
C TRP A 80 9.96 1.52 -11.82
N ILE A 81 10.29 0.38 -11.20
CA ILE A 81 11.66 -0.01 -10.85
C ILE A 81 12.49 -0.17 -12.13
N LEU A 82 11.97 -0.91 -13.12
CA LEU A 82 12.69 -1.18 -14.37
C LEU A 82 12.84 0.06 -15.24
N HIS A 83 11.85 0.96 -15.26
CA HIS A 83 11.90 2.21 -16.03
C HIS A 83 13.08 3.11 -15.61
N ARG A 84 13.45 3.11 -14.34
CA ARG A 84 14.60 3.88 -13.82
C ARG A 84 15.95 3.40 -14.35
N ASN A 85 16.02 2.19 -14.87
CA ASN A 85 17.22 1.59 -15.51
C ASN A 85 18.48 1.60 -14.63
N ASP A 86 18.32 1.55 -13.33
CA ASP A 86 19.38 1.57 -12.32
C ASP A 86 19.56 0.24 -11.59
N VAL A 87 18.73 -0.75 -11.92
CA VAL A 87 18.80 -2.10 -11.39
C VAL A 87 19.10 -3.12 -12.47
N GLU A 88 19.67 -4.26 -12.07
CA GLU A 88 19.86 -5.44 -12.89
C GLU A 88 19.32 -6.67 -12.17
N GLN A 89 18.76 -7.60 -12.90
CA GLN A 89 18.34 -8.88 -12.35
C GLN A 89 19.55 -9.80 -12.21
N LEU A 90 19.68 -10.43 -11.06
CA LEU A 90 20.75 -11.41 -10.83
C LEU A 90 20.46 -12.69 -11.61
N PRO A 91 21.50 -13.36 -12.14
CA PRO A 91 21.33 -14.62 -12.88
C PRO A 91 20.94 -15.80 -11.98
N GLU A 92 21.17 -15.68 -10.67
CA GLU A 92 20.86 -16.71 -9.68
C GLU A 92 20.67 -16.13 -8.27
N ILE A 93 20.20 -16.96 -7.36
CA ILE A 93 20.15 -16.64 -5.93
C ILE A 93 21.59 -16.65 -5.37
N THR A 94 22.07 -15.50 -4.88
CA THR A 94 23.47 -15.33 -4.47
C THR A 94 23.69 -15.48 -2.95
N SER A 95 22.64 -15.37 -2.13
CA SER A 95 22.77 -15.54 -0.68
C SER A 95 23.03 -17.00 -0.32
N GLU A 96 23.90 -17.23 0.65
CA GLU A 96 24.20 -18.57 1.16
C GLU A 96 22.93 -19.27 1.68
N TYR A 97 22.13 -18.57 2.47
CA TYR A 97 20.83 -19.08 2.94
C TYR A 97 19.90 -19.45 1.79
N GLY A 98 19.79 -18.61 0.76
CA GLY A 98 18.94 -18.89 -0.41
C GLY A 98 19.40 -20.13 -1.18
N ARG A 99 20.72 -20.34 -1.33
CA ARG A 99 21.29 -21.53 -1.94
C ARG A 99 21.01 -22.78 -1.12
N MET A 100 21.28 -22.72 0.19
CA MET A 100 20.98 -23.81 1.11
C MET A 100 19.50 -24.21 1.05
N ARG A 101 18.59 -23.24 1.09
CA ARG A 101 17.14 -23.47 0.99
C ARG A 101 16.75 -24.06 -0.36
N ARG A 102 17.36 -23.63 -1.46
CA ARG A 102 17.11 -24.19 -2.80
C ARG A 102 17.57 -25.63 -2.92
N ASP A 103 18.71 -25.97 -2.31
CA ASP A 103 19.35 -27.28 -2.46
C ASP A 103 18.73 -28.33 -1.50
N ASP A 104 18.01 -27.91 -0.48
CA ASP A 104 17.29 -28.79 0.44
C ASP A 104 15.97 -29.30 -0.19
N LYS A 105 16.03 -30.54 -0.70
CA LYS A 105 14.89 -31.21 -1.33
C LYS A 105 13.72 -31.51 -0.41
N SER A 106 13.94 -31.56 0.90
CA SER A 106 12.87 -31.78 1.88
C SER A 106 11.85 -30.65 1.89
N LEU A 107 12.24 -29.47 1.39
CA LEU A 107 11.45 -28.25 1.35
C LEU A 107 10.76 -28.02 -0.01
N ASP A 108 10.90 -28.91 -0.98
CA ASP A 108 10.35 -28.74 -2.33
C ASP A 108 8.82 -28.52 -2.30
N HIS A 109 8.12 -29.19 -1.39
CA HIS A 109 6.67 -29.04 -1.23
C HIS A 109 6.23 -27.66 -0.72
N LEU A 110 7.15 -26.85 -0.18
CA LEU A 110 6.92 -25.48 0.29
C LEU A 110 7.32 -24.42 -0.73
N ARG A 111 7.88 -24.82 -1.87
CA ARG A 111 8.36 -23.89 -2.89
C ARG A 111 7.29 -23.54 -3.87
N PHE A 112 7.32 -22.28 -4.27
CA PHE A 112 6.52 -21.79 -5.40
C PHE A 112 7.38 -21.73 -6.66
N GLU A 113 6.85 -22.21 -7.77
CA GLU A 113 7.59 -22.30 -9.05
C GLU A 113 7.94 -20.94 -9.65
N HIS A 114 7.21 -19.89 -9.29
CA HIS A 114 7.31 -18.55 -9.86
C HIS A 114 8.22 -17.58 -9.10
N ILE A 115 9.14 -18.07 -8.28
CA ILE A 115 10.08 -17.20 -7.55
C ILE A 115 10.94 -16.44 -8.57
N SER A 116 10.73 -15.12 -8.63
CA SER A 116 11.55 -14.24 -9.45
C SER A 116 12.96 -14.12 -8.87
N LEU A 117 13.95 -14.12 -9.74
CA LEU A 117 15.32 -13.82 -9.35
C LEU A 117 15.42 -12.39 -8.85
N PRO A 118 16.27 -12.13 -7.83
CA PRO A 118 16.34 -10.83 -7.19
C PRO A 118 16.99 -9.78 -8.09
N TYR A 119 16.58 -8.54 -7.90
CA TYR A 119 17.23 -7.35 -8.45
C TYR A 119 18.28 -6.82 -7.49
N ARG A 120 19.32 -6.19 -8.05
CA ARG A 120 20.27 -5.36 -7.31
C ARG A 120 20.54 -4.07 -8.08
N ALA A 121 21.06 -3.06 -7.40
CA ALA A 121 21.54 -1.86 -8.08
C ALA A 121 22.69 -2.21 -9.02
N LYS A 122 22.70 -1.62 -10.23
CA LYS A 122 23.85 -1.70 -11.15
C LYS A 122 25.09 -1.10 -10.51
N GLN A 123 26.25 -1.50 -10.95
CA GLN A 123 27.52 -0.97 -10.45
C GLN A 123 27.54 0.58 -10.55
N GLY A 124 27.86 1.24 -9.44
CA GLY A 124 27.90 2.70 -9.34
C GLY A 124 26.53 3.39 -9.32
N LYS A 125 25.42 2.65 -9.26
CA LYS A 125 24.05 3.18 -9.11
C LYS A 125 23.52 2.95 -7.70
N CYS A 126 22.54 3.76 -7.32
CA CYS A 126 21.79 3.60 -6.08
C CYS A 126 20.29 3.64 -6.39
N CYS A 127 19.54 2.70 -5.86
CA CYS A 127 18.09 2.53 -6.11
C CYS A 127 17.23 2.81 -4.87
N THR A 128 17.74 3.59 -3.89
CA THR A 128 17.00 3.93 -2.69
C THR A 128 16.15 5.18 -2.88
N GLN A 129 14.97 5.24 -2.25
CA GLN A 129 14.11 6.41 -2.30
C GLN A 129 14.80 7.67 -1.75
N MET A 130 15.63 7.53 -0.73
CA MET A 130 16.45 8.61 -0.19
C MET A 130 17.43 9.17 -1.24
N TYR A 131 18.05 8.31 -2.03
CA TYR A 131 18.96 8.75 -3.10
C TYR A 131 18.22 9.59 -4.13
N TYR A 132 17.09 9.09 -4.66
CA TYR A 132 16.29 9.85 -5.62
C TYR A 132 15.80 11.18 -5.05
N ALA A 133 15.32 11.17 -3.81
CA ALA A 133 14.84 12.37 -3.14
C ALA A 133 15.94 13.44 -3.04
N LYS A 134 17.16 13.06 -2.69
CA LYS A 134 18.33 13.97 -2.63
C LYS A 134 18.78 14.48 -4.00
N GLN A 135 18.50 13.74 -5.07
CA GLN A 135 18.76 14.18 -6.44
C GLN A 135 17.64 15.07 -7.00
N GLY A 136 16.62 15.40 -6.20
CA GLY A 136 15.48 16.20 -6.65
C GLY A 136 14.47 15.40 -7.49
N ILE A 137 14.58 14.07 -7.52
CA ILE A 137 13.73 13.21 -8.33
C ILE A 137 12.50 12.79 -7.51
N ILE A 138 11.32 13.11 -8.01
CA ILE A 138 10.05 12.56 -7.52
C ILE A 138 9.85 11.21 -8.19
N THR A 139 9.71 10.15 -7.42
CA THR A 139 9.45 8.81 -7.93
C THR A 139 7.94 8.51 -7.99
N PRO A 140 7.48 7.52 -8.79
CA PRO A 140 6.09 7.06 -8.75
C PRO A 140 5.63 6.67 -7.35
N GLU A 141 6.53 6.09 -6.54
CA GLU A 141 6.24 5.73 -5.15
C GLU A 141 5.94 6.96 -4.27
N MET A 142 6.63 8.09 -4.51
CA MET A 142 6.39 9.34 -3.77
C MET A 142 5.06 9.98 -4.15
N GLU A 143 4.68 9.97 -5.42
CA GLU A 143 3.37 10.46 -5.85
C GLU A 143 2.24 9.55 -5.36
N TYR A 144 2.43 8.23 -5.42
CA TYR A 144 1.48 7.26 -4.86
C TYR A 144 1.17 7.57 -3.40
N VAL A 145 2.22 7.81 -2.61
CA VAL A 145 2.08 8.20 -1.19
C VAL A 145 1.32 9.51 -1.05
N ALA A 146 1.62 10.54 -1.83
CA ALA A 146 0.91 11.82 -1.74
C ALA A 146 -0.59 11.65 -1.98
N ILE A 147 -0.99 10.88 -2.99
CA ILE A 147 -2.40 10.58 -3.28
C ILE A 147 -3.04 9.83 -2.11
N ARG A 148 -2.35 8.82 -1.58
CA ARG A 148 -2.83 8.02 -0.45
C ARG A 148 -3.05 8.85 0.81
N GLU A 149 -2.12 9.76 1.13
CA GLU A 149 -2.19 10.57 2.35
C GLU A 149 -3.29 11.65 2.29
N ASN A 150 -3.63 12.12 1.08
CA ASN A 150 -4.65 13.16 0.91
C ASN A 150 -6.09 12.65 0.92
N MET A 151 -6.33 11.36 0.62
CA MET A 151 -7.67 10.72 0.61
C MET A 151 -8.83 11.63 0.16
N ASN A 152 -9.66 12.12 1.09
CA ASN A 152 -10.87 12.92 0.86
C ASN A 152 -10.64 14.42 0.75
N CYS A 153 -9.41 14.89 0.73
CA CYS A 153 -9.15 16.33 0.84
C CYS A 153 -9.87 17.12 -0.28
N ALA A 154 -9.83 16.60 -1.50
CA ALA A 154 -10.47 17.27 -2.65
C ALA A 154 -11.99 17.34 -2.51
N GLU A 155 -12.64 16.25 -2.13
CA GLU A 155 -14.10 16.14 -1.98
C GLU A 155 -14.62 16.99 -0.82
N LEU A 156 -13.82 17.14 0.22
CA LEU A 156 -14.16 17.97 1.39
C LEU A 156 -13.76 19.43 1.24
N GLY A 157 -13.17 19.81 0.10
CA GLY A 157 -12.67 21.17 -0.12
C GLY A 157 -11.52 21.55 0.80
N ILE A 158 -10.80 20.55 1.33
CA ILE A 158 -9.63 20.76 2.18
C ILE A 158 -8.42 20.94 1.27
N GLU A 159 -7.65 22.00 1.49
CA GLU A 159 -6.41 22.22 0.77
C GLU A 159 -5.42 21.08 1.03
N THR A 160 -4.98 20.43 -0.06
CA THR A 160 -4.02 19.32 0.04
C THR A 160 -2.61 19.88 0.24
N HIS A 161 -2.00 19.58 1.36
CA HIS A 161 -0.62 19.99 1.69
C HIS A 161 0.41 18.87 1.52
N ILE A 162 -0.03 17.63 1.36
CA ILE A 162 0.83 16.49 1.05
C ILE A 162 0.99 16.37 -0.46
N THR A 163 1.90 17.15 -1.01
CA THR A 163 2.24 17.09 -2.45
C THR A 163 3.37 16.07 -2.69
N PRO A 164 3.54 15.55 -3.93
CA PRO A 164 4.68 14.68 -4.25
C PRO A 164 6.04 15.33 -3.93
N GLU A 165 6.16 16.65 -4.12
CA GLU A 165 7.36 17.40 -3.75
C GLU A 165 7.53 17.50 -2.23
N PHE A 166 6.44 17.65 -1.46
CA PHE A 166 6.51 17.62 -0.01
C PHE A 166 7.03 16.25 0.47
N VAL A 167 6.50 15.14 -0.08
CA VAL A 167 6.98 13.78 0.22
C VAL A 167 8.46 13.65 -0.09
N ARG A 168 8.89 14.07 -1.29
CA ARG A 168 10.30 14.05 -1.70
C ARG A 168 11.19 14.79 -0.71
N ARG A 169 10.80 16.01 -0.32
CA ARG A 169 11.58 16.85 0.60
C ARG A 169 11.69 16.22 1.99
N GLU A 170 10.61 15.69 2.54
CA GLU A 170 10.63 15.01 3.84
C GLU A 170 11.57 13.80 3.86
N ILE A 171 11.62 13.05 2.74
CA ILE A 171 12.56 11.93 2.59
C ILE A 171 13.99 12.45 2.44
N ALA A 172 14.23 13.47 1.60
CA ALA A 172 15.57 14.01 1.36
C ALA A 172 16.21 14.56 2.63
N GLU A 173 15.43 15.16 3.50
CA GLU A 173 15.86 15.73 4.78
C GLU A 173 15.90 14.70 5.93
N GLY A 174 15.53 13.44 5.65
CA GLY A 174 15.58 12.36 6.63
C GLY A 174 14.49 12.41 7.70
N ARG A 175 13.42 13.20 7.49
CA ARG A 175 12.27 13.27 8.39
C ARG A 175 11.20 12.22 8.12
N ALA A 176 11.28 11.57 6.96
CA ALA A 176 10.40 10.47 6.60
C ALA A 176 11.16 9.34 5.92
N LEU A 177 10.63 8.12 6.06
CA LEU A 177 11.13 6.91 5.42
C LEU A 177 10.03 6.31 4.54
N LEU A 178 10.33 6.08 3.25
CA LEU A 178 9.48 5.35 2.32
C LEU A 178 10.09 3.96 2.09
N PRO A 179 9.59 2.90 2.74
CA PRO A 179 10.05 1.54 2.51
C PRO A 179 9.62 1.08 1.12
N ALA A 180 10.55 0.79 0.24
CA ALA A 180 10.29 0.38 -1.13
C ALA A 180 11.33 -0.61 -1.63
N ASN A 181 11.40 -1.79 -1.01
CA ASN A 181 12.31 -2.85 -1.43
C ASN A 181 12.05 -3.22 -2.89
N ILE A 182 13.09 -3.18 -3.72
CA ILE A 182 13.02 -3.53 -5.13
C ILE A 182 12.68 -5.01 -5.38
N ASN A 183 12.92 -5.87 -4.40
CA ASN A 183 12.63 -7.30 -4.46
C ASN A 183 11.25 -7.67 -3.88
N HIS A 184 10.48 -6.68 -3.45
CA HIS A 184 9.08 -6.80 -3.05
C HIS A 184 8.23 -5.80 -3.85
N PRO A 185 8.20 -5.90 -5.19
CA PRO A 185 7.51 -4.94 -6.05
C PRO A 185 5.97 -5.02 -5.95
N GLU A 186 5.43 -6.04 -5.34
CA GLU A 186 4.00 -6.20 -5.01
C GLU A 186 3.55 -5.29 -3.87
N ALA A 187 4.46 -4.83 -3.02
CA ALA A 187 4.11 -3.99 -1.88
C ALA A 187 3.70 -2.59 -2.33
N GLU A 188 2.51 -2.16 -1.92
CA GLU A 188 2.01 -0.82 -2.17
C GLU A 188 2.81 0.21 -1.37
N PRO A 189 3.16 1.36 -1.98
CA PRO A 189 3.93 2.40 -1.31
C PRO A 189 3.23 2.96 -0.08
N MET A 190 4.00 3.16 0.97
CA MET A 190 3.60 3.83 2.19
C MET A 190 4.76 4.64 2.75
N ILE A 191 4.47 5.59 3.62
CA ILE A 191 5.48 6.42 4.26
C ILE A 191 5.38 6.36 5.78
N ILE A 192 6.51 6.54 6.44
CA ILE A 192 6.60 6.63 7.89
C ILE A 192 7.28 7.95 8.21
N GLY A 193 6.58 8.85 8.88
CA GLY A 193 7.10 10.16 9.21
C GLY A 193 6.12 10.97 10.05
N ARG A 194 6.63 11.96 10.78
CA ARG A 194 5.83 12.76 11.71
C ARG A 194 4.69 13.54 11.03
N ASN A 195 4.88 13.91 9.77
CA ASN A 195 3.94 14.74 9.01
C ASN A 195 2.96 13.92 8.15
N PHE A 196 2.86 12.62 8.39
CA PHE A 196 2.05 11.67 7.63
C PHE A 196 1.15 10.87 8.57
N LEU A 197 0.18 10.17 8.01
CA LEU A 197 -0.70 9.29 8.75
C LEU A 197 0.08 8.25 9.55
N VAL A 198 -0.37 7.96 10.76
CA VAL A 198 0.32 7.04 11.67
C VAL A 198 0.31 5.62 11.12
N LYS A 199 1.50 5.04 11.00
CA LYS A 199 1.63 3.61 10.70
C LYS A 199 1.48 2.80 11.98
N ILE A 200 0.47 1.95 12.01
CA ILE A 200 0.27 0.97 13.09
C ILE A 200 1.02 -0.31 12.73
N ASN A 201 1.80 -0.80 13.68
CA ASN A 201 2.49 -2.09 13.59
C ASN A 201 1.83 -3.05 14.57
N THR A 202 1.33 -4.17 14.09
CA THR A 202 0.76 -5.25 14.90
C THR A 202 1.52 -6.54 14.69
N ASN A 203 1.78 -7.27 15.76
CA ASN A 203 2.33 -8.62 15.71
C ASN A 203 1.20 -9.61 15.98
N ILE A 204 1.08 -10.62 15.13
CA ILE A 204 0.09 -11.67 15.22
C ILE A 204 0.82 -13.02 15.27
N GLY A 205 0.33 -13.96 16.10
CA GLY A 205 0.88 -15.30 16.17
C GLY A 205 2.22 -15.41 16.92
N ASN A 206 2.55 -14.44 17.74
CA ASN A 206 3.85 -14.38 18.45
C ASN A 206 3.77 -14.77 19.93
N SER A 207 2.65 -15.36 20.39
CA SER A 207 2.50 -15.82 21.76
C SER A 207 3.07 -17.24 21.90
N ALA A 208 3.98 -17.45 22.85
CA ALA A 208 4.53 -18.76 23.18
C ALA A 208 3.54 -19.65 23.96
N THR A 209 2.45 -19.07 24.49
CA THR A 209 1.53 -19.76 25.40
C THR A 209 0.13 -19.96 24.82
N THR A 210 -0.35 -19.06 23.98
CA THR A 210 -1.66 -19.15 23.34
C THR A 210 -1.61 -18.45 22.00
N SER A 211 -1.89 -19.15 20.93
CA SER A 211 -1.96 -18.55 19.59
C SER A 211 -2.76 -19.47 18.69
N SER A 212 -4.09 -19.39 18.78
CA SER A 212 -4.96 -19.94 17.75
C SER A 212 -5.31 -18.87 16.74
N ILE A 213 -5.64 -19.25 15.50
CA ILE A 213 -6.08 -18.32 14.45
C ILE A 213 -7.29 -17.51 14.93
N ASP A 214 -8.21 -18.13 15.64
CA ASP A 214 -9.43 -17.50 16.13
C ASP A 214 -9.12 -16.44 17.20
N GLU A 215 -8.25 -16.73 18.15
CA GLU A 215 -7.84 -15.80 19.21
C GLU A 215 -7.08 -14.59 18.63
N GLU A 216 -6.17 -14.82 17.69
CA GLU A 216 -5.42 -13.76 17.04
C GLU A 216 -6.33 -12.88 16.16
N ALA A 217 -7.30 -13.47 15.45
CA ALA A 217 -8.27 -12.73 14.65
C ALA A 217 -9.16 -11.85 15.52
N VAL A 218 -9.61 -12.31 16.69
CA VAL A 218 -10.38 -11.52 17.66
C VAL A 218 -9.54 -10.37 18.20
N SER A 219 -8.30 -10.62 18.61
CA SER A 219 -7.38 -9.60 19.12
C SER A 219 -7.14 -8.51 18.07
N TYR A 220 -6.93 -8.87 16.82
CA TYR A 220 -6.75 -7.92 15.72
C TYR A 220 -7.99 -7.06 15.49
N THR A 221 -9.17 -7.65 15.52
CA THR A 221 -10.44 -6.93 15.34
C THR A 221 -10.64 -5.91 16.45
N HIS A 222 -10.34 -6.25 17.69
CA HIS A 222 -10.47 -5.35 18.84
C HIS A 222 -9.41 -4.23 18.84
N LEU A 223 -8.20 -4.49 18.34
CA LEU A 223 -7.15 -3.46 18.19
C LEU A 223 -7.47 -2.42 17.11
N THR A 224 -8.23 -2.80 16.09
CA THR A 224 -8.58 -1.89 14.99
C THR A 224 -9.85 -1.11 15.25
N LEU A 225 -10.73 -1.57 16.14
CA LEU A 225 -12.02 -0.95 16.42
C LEU A 225 -11.95 0.39 17.17
N PRO A 226 -11.11 0.60 18.18
CA PRO A 226 -10.83 1.94 18.65
C PRO A 226 -9.58 2.42 17.94
N THR A 227 -9.68 2.89 16.73
CA THR A 227 -8.74 3.90 16.27
C THR A 227 -8.89 5.05 17.24
N ASN A 228 -8.20 4.95 18.37
CA ASN A 228 -8.28 5.94 19.43
C ASN A 228 -7.80 7.26 18.83
N ARG A 229 -8.75 8.12 18.63
CA ARG A 229 -8.54 9.52 18.32
C ARG A 229 -8.14 10.31 19.57
N GLU A 230 -7.82 9.61 20.63
CA GLU A 230 -7.37 10.20 21.86
C GLU A 230 -5.84 10.15 21.93
N VAL A 231 -5.23 11.12 21.32
CA VAL A 231 -3.96 11.71 21.80
C VAL A 231 -4.08 13.21 21.67
#